data_76576b4b8066975a6d6979a6bbced74a
#
_entry.id   76576b4b8066975a6d6979a6bbced74a
#
_cell.length_a   1.000
_cell.length_b   1.000
_cell.length_c   1.000
_cell.angle_alpha   90.00
_cell.angle_beta   90.00
_cell.angle_gamma   90.00
#
_symmetry.space_group_name_H-M   'P 1'
#
loop_
_entity.id
_entity.type
_entity.pdbx_description
1 polymer ?
#
loop_
_entity_poly.entity_id
_entity_poly.type
_entity_poly.pdbx_seq_one_letter_code
_entity_poly.pdbx_strand_id
1 'polypeptide(L)'
;MAETIPTIPTPEWWSGSGPEYLCWQALLKLGLQPDIDFRYQSQTSGGRQEKGGRVIDFEIFNPPDIAINVQGVFYHYEKGAAVRQSDILTREYLATLGIKLIFVDEDDLIDDARAIVADALAGIDRSRFS
;
A
#
# COMPACT_ATOMS: atom_id res chain seq x y z
N MET A 1 22.57 1.79 -12.46
CA MET A 1 22.56 1.59 -11.02
C MET A 1 21.24 2.09 -10.44
N ALA A 2 20.64 1.29 -9.60
CA ALA A 2 19.37 1.69 -9.01
C ALA A 2 19.56 2.87 -8.05
N GLU A 3 18.58 3.74 -8.03
CA GLU A 3 18.60 4.83 -7.08
C GLU A 3 18.39 4.32 -5.67
N THR A 4 19.09 4.93 -4.74
CA THR A 4 18.92 4.61 -3.33
C THR A 4 17.74 5.41 -2.79
N ILE A 5 16.77 4.70 -2.24
CA ILE A 5 15.64 5.36 -1.58
C ILE A 5 16.13 5.89 -0.23
N PRO A 6 15.84 7.15 0.09
CA PRO A 6 16.25 7.71 1.39
C PRO A 6 15.71 6.90 2.55
N THR A 7 16.50 6.81 3.60
CA THR A 7 16.06 6.17 4.84
C THR A 7 14.99 7.04 5.47
N ILE A 8 13.86 6.44 5.79
CA ILE A 8 12.72 7.12 6.39
C ILE A 8 12.71 6.82 7.88
N PRO A 9 12.80 7.84 8.75
CA PRO A 9 12.72 7.60 10.18
C PRO A 9 11.35 7.04 10.57
N THR A 10 11.36 5.98 11.36
CA THR A 10 10.13 5.39 11.87
C THR A 10 10.24 5.20 13.37
N PRO A 11 9.11 5.28 14.10
CA PRO A 11 9.14 5.03 15.54
C PRO A 11 9.38 3.55 15.84
N GLU A 12 9.81 3.27 17.06
CA GLU A 12 10.14 1.90 17.46
C GLU A 12 8.94 0.95 17.37
N TRP A 13 7.74 1.48 17.57
CA TRP A 13 6.54 0.65 17.52
C TRP A 13 6.11 0.31 16.09
N TRP A 14 6.74 0.91 15.07
CA TRP A 14 6.38 0.61 13.69
C TRP A 14 7.14 -0.62 13.21
N SER A 15 6.40 -1.62 12.69
CA SER A 15 6.98 -2.89 12.27
C SER A 15 7.17 -3.02 10.76
N GLY A 16 6.62 -2.10 9.99
CA GLY A 16 6.69 -2.17 8.54
C GLY A 16 7.83 -1.37 7.96
N SER A 17 7.80 -1.18 6.64
CA SER A 17 8.82 -0.39 5.95
C SER A 17 8.59 1.11 6.15
N GLY A 18 9.61 1.91 5.80
CA GLY A 18 9.50 3.36 5.83
C GLY A 18 8.39 3.89 4.92
N PRO A 19 8.35 3.48 3.64
CA PRO A 19 7.26 3.92 2.77
C PRO A 19 5.87 3.54 3.27
N GLU A 20 5.72 2.36 3.86
CA GLU A 20 4.43 1.99 4.46
C GLU A 20 4.07 2.92 5.62
N TYR A 21 5.05 3.33 6.40
CA TYR A 21 4.82 4.29 7.49
C TYR A 21 4.34 5.64 6.94
N LEU A 22 4.91 6.09 5.83
CA LEU A 22 4.46 7.33 5.19
C LEU A 22 3.01 7.22 4.75
N CYS A 23 2.62 6.08 4.21
CA CYS A 23 1.24 5.82 3.82
C CYS A 23 0.32 5.86 5.04
N TRP A 24 0.74 5.19 6.11
CA TRP A 24 -0.03 5.16 7.36
C TRP A 24 -0.24 6.57 7.92
N GLN A 25 0.83 7.37 7.97
CA GLN A 25 0.72 8.75 8.43
C GLN A 25 -0.19 9.60 7.56
N ALA A 26 -0.12 9.40 6.23
CA ALA A 26 -0.98 10.14 5.32
C ALA A 26 -2.45 9.81 5.55
N LEU A 27 -2.76 8.55 5.81
CA LEU A 27 -4.13 8.14 6.14
C LEU A 27 -4.63 8.87 7.39
N LEU A 28 -3.78 8.97 8.43
CA LEU A 28 -4.14 9.72 9.63
C LEU A 28 -4.37 11.20 9.33
N LYS A 29 -3.50 11.80 8.53
CA LYS A 29 -3.62 13.21 8.18
C LYS A 29 -4.87 13.51 7.35
N LEU A 30 -5.33 12.51 6.62
CA LEU A 30 -6.57 12.63 5.84
C LEU A 30 -7.81 12.32 6.67
N GLY A 31 -7.66 12.08 7.97
CA GLY A 31 -8.76 11.92 8.89
C GLY A 31 -9.21 10.50 9.13
N LEU A 32 -8.51 9.51 8.60
CA LEU A 32 -8.87 8.11 8.84
C LEU A 32 -8.31 7.63 10.18
N GLN A 33 -9.08 6.81 10.87
CA GLN A 33 -8.70 6.28 12.18
C GLN A 33 -8.30 4.81 12.05
N PRO A 34 -7.16 4.41 12.62
CA PRO A 34 -6.72 3.01 12.58
C PRO A 34 -7.77 2.10 13.22
N ASP A 35 -7.97 0.95 12.60
CA ASP A 35 -8.89 -0.11 13.03
C ASP A 35 -10.37 0.28 12.96
N ILE A 36 -10.68 1.52 12.59
CA ILE A 36 -12.05 1.97 12.36
C ILE A 36 -12.26 2.23 10.87
N ASP A 37 -11.40 3.06 10.28
CA ASP A 37 -11.51 3.42 8.87
C ASP A 37 -10.56 2.61 7.99
N PHE A 38 -9.49 2.10 8.56
CA PHE A 38 -8.55 1.25 7.82
C PHE A 38 -7.80 0.33 8.78
N ARG A 39 -7.19 -0.70 8.22
CA ARG A 39 -6.37 -1.64 8.98
C ARG A 39 -5.05 -1.88 8.27
N TYR A 40 -3.95 -1.80 9.04
CA TYR A 40 -2.64 -2.21 8.56
C TYR A 40 -2.41 -3.67 8.97
N GLN A 41 -2.16 -4.53 7.98
CA GLN A 41 -2.19 -5.99 8.15
C GLN A 41 -1.20 -6.51 9.17
N SER A 42 0.03 -6.03 9.10
CA SER A 42 1.09 -6.59 9.93
C SER A 42 0.93 -6.28 11.41
N GLN A 43 0.04 -5.34 11.75
CA GLN A 43 -0.21 -5.01 13.16
C GLN A 43 -1.23 -5.92 13.81
N THR A 44 -2.06 -6.59 13.03
CA THR A 44 -3.21 -7.29 13.58
C THR A 44 -2.94 -8.73 13.94
N SER A 45 -1.95 -9.36 13.32
CA SER A 45 -1.76 -10.79 13.50
C SER A 45 -0.31 -11.17 13.71
N GLY A 46 0.57 -10.19 13.94
CA GLY A 46 2.00 -10.47 14.05
C GLY A 46 2.62 -10.91 12.74
N GLY A 47 1.89 -10.77 11.67
CA GLY A 47 2.34 -11.10 10.34
C GLY A 47 1.33 -10.61 9.34
N ARG A 48 1.61 -10.83 8.09
CA ARG A 48 0.70 -10.41 7.05
C ARG A 48 -0.49 -11.33 6.95
N GLN A 49 -1.66 -10.75 6.84
CA GLN A 49 -2.85 -11.53 6.56
C GLN A 49 -3.01 -11.71 5.06
N GLU A 50 -3.66 -12.79 4.72
CA GLU A 50 -3.96 -13.08 3.32
C GLU A 50 -5.47 -13.17 3.15
N LYS A 51 -5.97 -12.47 2.14
CA LYS A 51 -7.36 -12.62 1.74
C LYS A 51 -7.39 -13.49 0.51
N GLY A 52 -7.89 -14.72 0.68
CA GLY A 52 -7.88 -15.69 -0.40
C GLY A 52 -6.48 -16.02 -0.86
N GLY A 53 -5.51 -16.05 0.06
CA GLY A 53 -4.13 -16.32 -0.25
C GLY A 53 -3.34 -15.13 -0.75
N ARG A 54 -3.86 -13.90 -0.62
CA ARG A 54 -3.21 -12.68 -1.11
C ARG A 54 -2.91 -11.73 0.03
N VAL A 55 -1.82 -10.96 -0.13
CA VAL A 55 -1.35 -10.02 0.89
C VAL A 55 -1.80 -8.62 0.55
N ILE A 56 -2.39 -7.93 1.54
CA ILE A 56 -2.83 -6.55 1.43
C ILE A 56 -2.12 -5.74 2.51
N ASP A 57 -1.49 -4.62 2.13
CA ASP A 57 -0.82 -3.78 3.10
C ASP A 57 -1.80 -2.94 3.91
N PHE A 58 -2.77 -2.31 3.25
CA PHE A 58 -3.79 -1.50 3.93
C PHE A 58 -5.16 -1.86 3.38
N GLU A 59 -6.03 -2.28 4.27
CA GLU A 59 -7.43 -2.50 3.93
C GLU A 59 -8.22 -1.28 4.37
N ILE A 60 -8.97 -0.67 3.45
CA ILE A 60 -9.70 0.56 3.73
C ILE A 60 -11.18 0.24 3.87
N PHE A 61 -11.76 0.62 4.99
CA PHE A 61 -13.18 0.39 5.26
C PHE A 61 -14.02 1.63 4.98
N ASN A 62 -13.41 2.81 5.12
CA ASN A 62 -14.09 4.06 4.89
C ASN A 62 -13.12 5.04 4.22
N PRO A 63 -13.25 5.30 2.91
CA PRO A 63 -14.31 4.80 2.02
C PRO A 63 -14.23 3.30 1.79
N PRO A 64 -15.36 2.64 1.46
CA PRO A 64 -15.38 1.19 1.37
C PRO A 64 -14.78 0.66 0.08
N ASP A 65 -14.45 -0.64 0.11
CA ASP A 65 -14.09 -1.42 -1.07
C ASP A 65 -12.79 -0.99 -1.74
N ILE A 66 -11.85 -0.50 -0.95
CA ILE A 66 -10.52 -0.12 -1.41
C ILE A 66 -9.46 -0.83 -0.59
N ALA A 67 -8.39 -1.23 -1.25
CA ALA A 67 -7.18 -1.72 -0.59
C ALA A 67 -5.98 -1.00 -1.21
N ILE A 68 -4.93 -0.81 -0.44
CA ILE A 68 -3.71 -0.13 -0.91
C ILE A 68 -2.52 -1.04 -0.65
N ASN A 69 -1.71 -1.26 -1.68
CA ASN A 69 -0.42 -1.92 -1.54
C ASN A 69 0.70 -0.95 -1.92
N VAL A 70 1.72 -0.88 -1.07
CA VAL A 70 2.87 -0.03 -1.31
C VAL A 70 3.90 -0.83 -2.10
N GLN A 71 4.35 -0.26 -3.21
CA GLN A 71 5.27 -0.92 -4.14
C GLN A 71 6.66 -0.34 -4.02
N GLY A 72 7.62 -1.21 -3.69
CA GLY A 72 9.02 -0.84 -3.75
C GLY A 72 9.47 -0.81 -5.21
N VAL A 73 10.05 0.31 -5.64
CA VAL A 73 10.38 0.51 -7.05
C VAL A 73 11.31 -0.58 -7.58
N PHE A 74 12.39 -0.84 -6.87
CA PHE A 74 13.36 -1.84 -7.33
C PHE A 74 12.73 -3.23 -7.35
N TYR A 75 12.08 -3.60 -6.24
CA TYR A 75 11.59 -4.96 -6.08
C TYR A 75 10.49 -5.30 -7.08
N HIS A 76 9.55 -4.36 -7.27
CA HIS A 76 8.36 -4.65 -8.09
C HIS A 76 8.55 -4.34 -9.58
N TYR A 77 9.40 -3.38 -9.92
CA TYR A 77 9.50 -2.93 -11.32
C TYR A 77 10.84 -3.26 -11.99
N GLU A 78 11.92 -3.27 -11.23
CA GLU A 78 13.23 -3.52 -11.83
C GLU A 78 13.67 -4.97 -11.74
N LYS A 79 13.25 -5.69 -10.68
CA LYS A 79 13.75 -7.03 -10.44
C LYS A 79 12.81 -8.14 -10.87
N GLY A 80 11.50 -7.92 -10.96
CA GLY A 80 10.68 -9.09 -11.03
C GLY A 80 9.46 -9.09 -11.90
N ALA A 81 9.57 -9.66 -13.10
CA ALA A 81 8.37 -9.96 -13.89
C ALA A 81 7.40 -10.85 -13.09
N ALA A 82 7.93 -11.82 -12.34
CA ALA A 82 7.09 -12.71 -11.54
C ALA A 82 6.39 -11.98 -10.40
N VAL A 83 7.09 -11.02 -9.78
CA VAL A 83 6.48 -10.21 -8.70
C VAL A 83 5.36 -9.35 -9.26
N ARG A 84 5.59 -8.71 -10.41
CA ARG A 84 4.56 -7.89 -11.05
C ARG A 84 3.35 -8.72 -11.44
N GLN A 85 3.59 -9.92 -11.97
CA GLN A 85 2.50 -10.80 -12.36
C GLN A 85 1.67 -11.21 -11.15
N SER A 86 2.32 -11.51 -10.03
CA SER A 86 1.62 -11.84 -8.78
C SER A 86 0.79 -10.67 -8.29
N ASP A 87 1.32 -9.44 -8.40
CA ASP A 87 0.57 -8.25 -7.98
C ASP A 87 -0.67 -8.04 -8.86
N ILE A 88 -0.54 -8.24 -10.16
CA ILE A 88 -1.67 -8.11 -11.07
C ILE A 88 -2.74 -9.16 -10.75
N LEU A 89 -2.33 -10.39 -10.48
CA LEU A 89 -3.27 -11.44 -10.10
C LEU A 89 -3.98 -11.12 -8.80
N THR A 90 -3.27 -10.55 -7.84
CA THR A 90 -3.87 -10.11 -6.57
C THR A 90 -4.94 -9.06 -6.84
N ARG A 91 -4.64 -8.08 -7.69
CA ARG A 91 -5.59 -7.02 -8.04
C ARG A 91 -6.84 -7.61 -8.70
N GLU A 92 -6.65 -8.54 -9.62
CA GLU A 92 -7.77 -9.17 -10.31
C GLU A 92 -8.61 -10.01 -9.37
N TYR A 93 -7.96 -10.74 -8.46
CA TYR A 93 -8.67 -11.54 -7.47
C TYR A 93 -9.53 -10.66 -6.57
N LEU A 94 -8.96 -9.58 -6.05
CA LEU A 94 -9.71 -8.67 -5.17
C LEU A 94 -10.88 -8.02 -5.91
N ALA A 95 -10.71 -7.74 -7.20
CA ALA A 95 -11.79 -7.18 -8.00
C ALA A 95 -13.00 -8.13 -8.06
N THR A 96 -12.77 -9.44 -8.04
CA THR A 96 -13.88 -10.39 -7.99
C THR A 96 -14.65 -10.32 -6.68
N LEU A 97 -14.03 -9.79 -5.63
CA LEU A 97 -14.67 -9.58 -4.32
C LEU A 97 -15.23 -8.17 -4.18
N GLY A 98 -15.20 -7.37 -5.23
CA GLY A 98 -15.68 -6.00 -5.19
C GLY A 98 -14.71 -5.02 -4.57
N ILE A 99 -13.45 -5.40 -4.40
CA ILE A 99 -12.42 -4.57 -3.78
C ILE A 99 -11.46 -4.06 -4.86
N LYS A 100 -11.27 -2.76 -4.93
CA LYS A 100 -10.31 -2.16 -5.85
C LYS A 100 -8.97 -2.04 -5.16
N LEU A 101 -7.98 -2.77 -5.64
CA LEU A 101 -6.62 -2.69 -5.13
C LEU A 101 -5.89 -1.57 -5.87
N ILE A 102 -5.40 -0.61 -5.12
CA ILE A 102 -4.64 0.53 -5.62
C ILE A 102 -3.19 0.32 -5.23
N PHE A 103 -2.29 0.39 -6.22
CA PHE A 103 -0.86 0.36 -5.95
C PHE A 103 -0.35 1.78 -5.76
N VAL A 104 0.53 1.96 -4.79
CA VAL A 104 1.15 3.25 -4.50
C VAL A 104 2.66 3.03 -4.49
N ASP A 105 3.35 3.74 -5.37
CA ASP A 105 4.80 3.59 -5.48
C ASP A 105 5.53 4.34 -4.37
N GLU A 106 6.61 3.74 -3.86
CA GLU A 106 7.33 4.29 -2.72
C GLU A 106 7.93 5.66 -3.00
N ASP A 107 8.41 5.90 -4.22
CA ASP A 107 8.97 7.21 -4.58
C ASP A 107 7.89 8.30 -4.60
N ASP A 108 6.67 7.96 -4.98
CA ASP A 108 5.55 8.91 -4.92
C ASP A 108 5.18 9.22 -3.47
N LEU A 109 5.25 8.24 -2.58
CA LEU A 109 5.00 8.47 -1.15
C LEU A 109 6.05 9.38 -0.54
N ILE A 110 7.30 9.22 -0.94
CA ILE A 110 8.39 10.06 -0.44
C ILE A 110 8.22 11.48 -0.95
N ASP A 111 7.78 11.64 -2.19
CA ASP A 111 7.59 12.95 -2.81
C ASP A 111 6.40 13.71 -2.21
N ASP A 112 5.23 13.07 -2.14
CA ASP A 112 4.03 13.70 -1.58
C ASP A 112 3.04 12.62 -1.15
N ALA A 113 3.25 12.09 0.05
CA ALA A 113 2.43 10.99 0.55
C ALA A 113 0.95 11.36 0.64
N ARG A 114 0.65 12.58 1.11
CA ARG A 114 -0.73 12.99 1.31
C ARG A 114 -1.49 13.04 -0.01
N ALA A 115 -0.88 13.60 -1.05
CA ALA A 115 -1.52 13.72 -2.35
C ALA A 115 -1.75 12.34 -2.98
N ILE A 116 -0.75 11.47 -2.95
CA ILE A 116 -0.87 10.16 -3.58
C ILE A 116 -1.87 9.26 -2.86
N VAL A 117 -1.93 9.35 -1.53
CA VAL A 117 -2.88 8.56 -0.75
C VAL A 117 -4.30 9.11 -0.90
N ALA A 118 -4.45 10.43 -0.98
CA ALA A 118 -5.77 11.02 -1.26
C ALA A 118 -6.31 10.54 -2.60
N ASP A 119 -5.48 10.48 -3.63
CA ASP A 119 -5.89 9.95 -4.93
C ASP A 119 -6.27 8.47 -4.83
N ALA A 120 -5.49 7.69 -4.09
CA ALA A 120 -5.79 6.27 -3.90
C ALA A 120 -7.17 6.08 -3.24
N LEU A 121 -7.49 6.89 -2.24
CA LEU A 121 -8.79 6.83 -1.57
C LEU A 121 -9.93 7.23 -2.50
N ALA A 122 -9.64 8.02 -3.54
CA ALA A 122 -10.61 8.35 -4.57
C ALA A 122 -10.68 7.30 -5.67
N GLY A 123 -9.94 6.20 -5.54
CA GLY A 123 -9.93 5.13 -6.51
C GLY A 123 -9.00 5.36 -7.70
N ILE A 124 -8.08 6.31 -7.58
CA ILE A 124 -7.15 6.64 -8.65
C ILE A 124 -5.80 5.98 -8.39
N ASP A 125 -5.38 5.13 -9.30
CA ASP A 125 -4.08 4.44 -9.23
C ASP A 125 -3.08 5.20 -10.08
N ARG A 126 -2.09 5.80 -9.43
CA ARG A 126 -1.03 6.56 -10.11
C ARG A 126 0.27 5.79 -10.20
N SER A 127 0.23 4.50 -9.89
CA SER A 127 1.42 3.67 -9.94
C SER A 127 1.84 3.36 -11.36
N ARG A 128 3.02 2.75 -11.49
CA ARG A 128 3.51 2.28 -12.77
C ARG A 128 2.70 1.12 -13.33
N PHE A 129 1.77 0.58 -12.55
CA PHE A 129 0.82 -0.42 -13.01
C PHE A 129 -0.41 0.18 -13.71
N SER A 130 -0.62 1.47 -13.57
CA SER A 130 -1.80 2.10 -14.16
C SER A 130 -1.65 2.31 -15.66
#